data_b8c3ea8e780eddc5a4f7bf4d4ba36a84
#
_entry.id   b8c3ea8e780eddc5a4f7bf4d4ba36a84
#
_cell.length_a   1.000
_cell.length_b   1.000
_cell.length_c   1.000
_cell.angle_alpha   90.00
_cell.angle_beta   90.00
_cell.angle_gamma   90.00
#
_symmetry.space_group_name_H-M   'P 1'
#
loop_
_entity.id
_entity.type
_entity.pdbx_description
1 polymer ?
#
loop_
_entity_poly.entity_id
_entity_poly.type
_entity_poly.pdbx_seq_one_letter_code
_entity_poly.pdbx_strand_id
1 'polypeptide(L)'
;MCRDLIYIDYSQMRQYIIMEKSSDFSFTDLEQSCLKLAGIYDNIAQISTFFCCGAPHKGVEGIRYSYEEALSVFHNRTASSSRFLYFTPQSHSANFTLKPLVYDDILIFLRQRNSQALCEYIDEYFNDIIAKKIHIRQTWSVAAAFLNVLDGFITECRQRETLFPLLEKVLNTYQNCQSALLLKQLLQSTCNAVLDSLSDEKSPRKSALISQVQEYICLNFNQPELRLETIASHFFINPQHLSAVFSQESGVTL
;
A
#
# COMPACT_ATOMS: atom_id res chain seq x y z
N MET A 1 -8.76 -19.81 34.94
CA MET A 1 -9.24 -18.43 35.11
C MET A 1 -8.12 -17.64 35.79
N CYS A 2 -7.57 -16.59 35.16
CA CYS A 2 -6.55 -15.74 35.81
C CYS A 2 -7.21 -15.06 37.01
N ARG A 3 -6.58 -15.14 38.20
CA ARG A 3 -7.16 -14.57 39.42
C ARG A 3 -6.93 -13.06 39.55
N ASP A 4 -5.82 -12.55 39.06
CA ASP A 4 -5.47 -11.14 39.16
C ASP A 4 -4.95 -10.62 37.81
N LEU A 5 -5.56 -9.54 37.33
CA LEU A 5 -5.24 -8.90 36.08
C LEU A 5 -4.93 -7.43 36.39
N ILE A 6 -3.66 -7.05 36.23
CA ILE A 6 -3.23 -5.66 36.39
C ILE A 6 -3.11 -5.06 35.01
N TYR A 7 -3.91 -4.03 34.78
CA TYR A 7 -3.94 -3.27 33.54
C TYR A 7 -3.09 -2.01 33.69
N ILE A 8 -2.17 -1.78 32.76
CA ILE A 8 -1.34 -0.59 32.72
C ILE A 8 -1.50 0.03 31.33
N ASP A 9 -2.09 1.23 31.26
CA ASP A 9 -2.15 2.01 30.03
C ASP A 9 -0.87 2.86 29.91
N TYR A 10 -0.07 2.58 28.89
CA TYR A 10 1.20 3.27 28.67
C TYR A 10 1.11 4.35 27.58
N SER A 11 0.25 4.15 26.59
CA SER A 11 -0.02 5.13 25.52
C SER A 11 -1.25 4.74 24.74
N GLN A 12 -1.78 5.64 23.91
CA GLN A 12 -2.94 5.35 23.04
C GLN A 12 -2.75 4.14 22.12
N MET A 13 -1.50 3.67 21.92
CA MET A 13 -1.19 2.56 21.00
C MET A 13 -0.63 1.31 21.67
N ARG A 14 -0.34 1.33 22.97
CA ARG A 14 0.26 0.19 23.67
C ARG A 14 -0.37 0.03 25.04
N GLN A 15 -0.82 -1.18 25.31
CA GLN A 15 -1.41 -1.56 26.58
C GLN A 15 -0.65 -2.77 27.12
N TYR A 16 -0.37 -2.78 28.40
CA TYR A 16 0.30 -3.88 29.07
C TYR A 16 -0.66 -4.53 30.05
N ILE A 17 -0.71 -5.85 30.01
CA ILE A 17 -1.53 -6.65 30.89
C ILE A 17 -0.59 -7.60 31.61
N ILE A 18 -0.55 -7.52 32.96
CA ILE A 18 0.16 -8.46 33.80
C ILE A 18 -0.84 -9.48 34.29
N MET A 19 -0.55 -10.75 34.05
CA MET A 19 -1.44 -11.86 34.43
C MET A 19 -0.70 -12.80 35.36
N GLU A 20 -1.36 -13.21 36.45
CA GLU A 20 -0.87 -14.30 37.26
C GLU A 20 -1.22 -15.64 36.62
N LYS A 21 -0.23 -16.52 36.44
CA LYS A 21 -0.43 -17.86 35.92
C LYS A 21 -0.99 -18.78 36.99
N SER A 22 -2.25 -19.22 36.86
CA SER A 22 -2.83 -20.29 37.67
C SER A 22 -2.36 -21.67 37.18
N SER A 23 -2.58 -22.72 38.02
CA SER A 23 -2.29 -24.13 37.66
C SER A 23 -3.01 -24.57 36.38
N ASP A 24 -4.19 -24.04 36.12
CA ASP A 24 -5.08 -24.42 35.01
C ASP A 24 -4.92 -23.49 33.79
N PHE A 25 -3.86 -22.68 33.76
CA PHE A 25 -3.62 -21.73 32.67
C PHE A 25 -3.19 -22.45 31.39
N SER A 26 -3.93 -22.20 30.30
CA SER A 26 -3.59 -22.66 28.95
C SER A 26 -3.24 -21.48 28.04
N PHE A 27 -2.10 -21.58 27.38
CA PHE A 27 -1.75 -20.59 26.33
C PHE A 27 -2.73 -20.61 25.18
N THR A 28 -3.33 -21.73 24.84
CA THR A 28 -4.33 -21.86 23.79
C THR A 28 -5.60 -21.08 24.12
N ASP A 29 -6.03 -21.11 25.39
CA ASP A 29 -7.23 -20.35 25.81
C ASP A 29 -6.94 -18.85 25.83
N LEU A 30 -5.72 -18.45 26.21
CA LEU A 30 -5.26 -17.06 26.12
C LEU A 30 -5.26 -16.58 24.66
N GLU A 31 -4.67 -17.36 23.76
CA GLU A 31 -4.61 -17.07 22.32
C GLU A 31 -6.03 -16.86 21.75
N GLN A 32 -6.94 -17.81 22.03
CA GLN A 32 -8.33 -17.68 21.56
C GLN A 32 -9.03 -16.43 22.10
N SER A 33 -8.79 -16.10 23.35
CA SER A 33 -9.34 -14.90 23.98
C SER A 33 -8.79 -13.62 23.35
N CYS A 34 -7.48 -13.57 23.10
CA CYS A 34 -6.82 -12.46 22.43
C CYS A 34 -7.30 -12.30 20.99
N LEU A 35 -7.47 -13.40 20.26
CA LEU A 35 -7.97 -13.37 18.89
C LEU A 35 -9.43 -12.90 18.80
N LYS A 36 -10.27 -13.28 19.78
CA LYS A 36 -11.64 -12.75 19.89
C LYS A 36 -11.64 -11.24 20.14
N LEU A 37 -10.77 -10.75 21.04
CA LEU A 37 -10.62 -9.33 21.30
C LEU A 37 -10.11 -8.59 20.05
N ALA A 38 -9.15 -9.16 19.31
CA ALA A 38 -8.69 -8.58 18.05
C ALA A 38 -9.85 -8.39 17.06
N GLY A 39 -10.73 -9.38 16.92
CA GLY A 39 -11.91 -9.29 16.06
C GLY A 39 -12.89 -8.19 16.50
N ILE A 40 -13.05 -7.98 17.81
CA ILE A 40 -13.87 -6.89 18.35
C ILE A 40 -13.27 -5.53 18.01
N TYR A 41 -11.96 -5.33 18.20
CA TYR A 41 -11.28 -4.08 17.84
C TYR A 41 -11.34 -3.78 16.35
N ASP A 42 -11.18 -4.79 15.49
CA ASP A 42 -11.32 -4.62 14.04
C ASP A 42 -12.71 -4.12 13.65
N ASN A 43 -13.74 -4.73 14.23
CA ASN A 43 -15.13 -4.44 13.85
C ASN A 43 -15.63 -3.10 14.41
N ILE A 44 -15.23 -2.73 15.63
CA ILE A 44 -15.75 -1.53 16.32
C ILE A 44 -14.88 -0.31 16.02
N ALA A 45 -13.56 -0.46 16.10
CA ALA A 45 -12.63 0.65 16.03
C ALA A 45 -11.82 0.70 14.72
N GLN A 46 -11.94 -0.29 13.86
CA GLN A 46 -11.13 -0.48 12.65
C GLN A 46 -9.61 -0.43 12.95
N ILE A 47 -9.21 -0.92 14.13
CA ILE A 47 -7.83 -0.93 14.61
C ILE A 47 -7.32 -2.36 14.59
N SER A 48 -6.24 -2.60 13.85
CA SER A 48 -5.50 -3.87 13.86
C SER A 48 -4.68 -4.00 15.14
N THR A 49 -5.03 -4.97 15.98
CA THR A 49 -4.34 -5.23 17.25
C THR A 49 -3.47 -6.48 17.18
N PHE A 50 -2.34 -6.43 17.88
CA PHE A 50 -1.41 -7.55 18.08
C PHE A 50 -1.19 -7.79 19.55
N PHE A 51 -1.17 -9.06 19.93
CA PHE A 51 -0.88 -9.49 21.27
C PHE A 51 0.49 -10.18 21.30
N CYS A 52 1.39 -9.66 22.12
CA CYS A 52 2.70 -10.24 22.33
C CYS A 52 2.84 -10.65 23.80
N CYS A 53 3.19 -11.89 24.04
CA CYS A 53 3.26 -12.47 25.36
C CYS A 53 4.69 -12.96 25.66
N GLY A 54 5.24 -12.60 26.83
CA GLY A 54 6.46 -13.17 27.36
C GLY A 54 6.19 -14.51 28.05
N ALA A 55 7.27 -15.23 28.39
CA ALA A 55 7.16 -16.44 29.16
C ALA A 55 6.75 -16.16 30.63
N PRO A 56 6.12 -17.09 31.29
CA PRO A 56 5.80 -16.95 32.71
C PRO A 56 7.07 -17.13 33.57
N HIS A 57 7.32 -16.16 34.42
CA HIS A 57 8.45 -16.16 35.39
C HIS A 57 7.92 -16.07 36.81
N LYS A 58 8.75 -16.49 37.81
CA LYS A 58 8.39 -16.45 39.22
C LYS A 58 8.77 -15.10 39.85
N GLY A 59 7.93 -14.63 40.77
CA GLY A 59 8.20 -13.45 41.59
C GLY A 59 8.09 -12.11 40.83
N VAL A 60 8.28 -11.02 41.57
CA VAL A 60 8.12 -9.65 41.04
C VAL A 60 9.16 -9.35 39.95
N GLU A 61 10.40 -9.83 40.09
CA GLU A 61 11.43 -9.68 39.06
C GLU A 61 11.07 -10.41 37.76
N GLY A 62 10.29 -11.47 37.87
CA GLY A 62 9.76 -12.21 36.73
C GLY A 62 8.89 -11.38 35.82
N ILE A 63 8.21 -10.36 36.34
CA ILE A 63 7.42 -9.42 35.52
C ILE A 63 8.31 -8.69 34.54
N ARG A 64 9.46 -8.24 34.98
CA ARG A 64 10.44 -7.56 34.12
C ARG A 64 10.93 -8.46 32.99
N TYR A 65 11.30 -9.70 33.30
CA TYR A 65 11.76 -10.65 32.28
C TYR A 65 10.66 -10.95 31.26
N SER A 66 9.44 -11.25 31.73
CA SER A 66 8.31 -11.49 30.83
C SER A 66 8.00 -10.29 29.94
N TYR A 67 8.13 -9.07 30.46
CA TYR A 67 7.97 -7.84 29.69
C TYR A 67 9.06 -7.66 28.61
N GLU A 68 10.34 -7.85 28.97
CA GLU A 68 11.47 -7.76 28.03
C GLU A 68 11.34 -8.79 26.90
N GLU A 69 10.89 -10.01 27.22
CA GLU A 69 10.60 -11.06 26.25
C GLU A 69 9.41 -10.69 25.33
N ALA A 70 8.31 -10.18 25.88
CA ALA A 70 7.18 -9.73 25.09
C ALA A 70 7.56 -8.58 24.13
N LEU A 71 8.40 -7.63 24.59
CA LEU A 71 8.98 -6.59 23.75
C LEU A 71 9.86 -7.17 22.65
N SER A 72 10.70 -8.17 22.96
CA SER A 72 11.52 -8.85 21.97
C SER A 72 10.65 -9.47 20.87
N VAL A 73 9.58 -10.17 21.25
CA VAL A 73 8.61 -10.75 20.30
C VAL A 73 7.97 -9.66 19.45
N PHE A 74 7.55 -8.56 20.06
CA PHE A 74 6.97 -7.42 19.34
C PHE A 74 7.94 -6.80 18.33
N HIS A 75 9.19 -6.61 18.72
CA HIS A 75 10.21 -6.03 17.86
C HIS A 75 10.67 -6.97 16.73
N ASN A 76 10.65 -8.29 16.99
CA ASN A 76 11.10 -9.30 16.04
C ASN A 76 9.94 -9.94 15.25
N ARG A 77 8.72 -9.40 15.36
CA ARG A 77 7.57 -9.94 14.62
C ARG A 77 7.81 -9.89 13.13
N THR A 78 7.43 -10.95 12.47
CA THR A 78 7.45 -11.05 11.02
C THR A 78 6.18 -10.44 10.43
N ALA A 79 6.20 -10.20 9.12
CA ALA A 79 5.02 -9.78 8.37
C ALA A 79 3.91 -10.87 8.27
N SER A 80 4.09 -11.99 8.99
CA SER A 80 3.13 -13.08 9.12
C SER A 80 1.84 -12.59 9.80
N SER A 81 0.73 -13.17 9.40
CA SER A 81 -0.63 -12.77 9.81
C SER A 81 -1.05 -13.20 11.21
N SER A 82 -0.20 -13.85 12.02
CA SER A 82 -0.56 -14.22 13.38
C SER A 82 -0.67 -12.96 14.26
N ARG A 83 -1.83 -12.79 14.88
CA ARG A 83 -2.12 -11.66 15.78
C ARG A 83 -1.78 -11.94 17.23
N PHE A 84 -1.49 -13.20 17.55
CA PHE A 84 -1.02 -13.61 18.86
C PHE A 84 0.37 -14.24 18.71
N LEU A 85 1.33 -13.68 19.43
CA LEU A 85 2.73 -14.10 19.41
C LEU A 85 3.19 -14.30 20.85
N TYR A 86 3.90 -15.38 21.12
CA TYR A 86 4.49 -15.62 22.42
C TYR A 86 5.98 -15.91 22.31
N PHE A 87 6.70 -15.60 23.36
CA PHE A 87 8.12 -15.79 23.42
C PHE A 87 8.49 -17.29 23.44
N THR A 88 9.34 -17.67 22.49
CA THR A 88 9.99 -18.98 22.48
C THR A 88 11.50 -18.78 22.45
N PRO A 89 12.30 -19.43 23.32
CA PRO A 89 13.76 -19.22 23.40
C PRO A 89 14.53 -19.46 22.09
N GLN A 90 13.91 -20.10 21.11
CA GLN A 90 14.53 -20.49 19.83
C GLN A 90 14.17 -19.58 18.65
N SER A 91 13.43 -18.51 18.83
CA SER A 91 13.04 -17.61 17.75
C SER A 91 14.14 -16.61 17.37
N HIS A 92 15.35 -17.10 17.06
CA HIS A 92 16.33 -16.27 16.37
C HIS A 92 15.93 -16.15 14.89
N SER A 93 15.69 -14.92 14.46
CA SER A 93 15.40 -14.55 13.08
C SER A 93 16.47 -15.10 12.14
N ALA A 94 16.10 -16.02 11.28
CA ALA A 94 16.91 -16.32 10.11
C ALA A 94 17.07 -15.03 9.29
N ASN A 95 18.29 -14.65 8.98
CA ASN A 95 18.59 -13.52 8.11
C ASN A 95 18.19 -13.91 6.68
N PHE A 96 16.93 -13.70 6.32
CA PHE A 96 16.46 -13.87 4.96
C PHE A 96 16.77 -12.59 4.16
N THR A 97 17.44 -12.77 3.03
CA THR A 97 17.69 -11.68 2.07
C THR A 97 16.48 -11.55 1.14
N LEU A 98 15.90 -10.36 1.10
CA LEU A 98 14.88 -10.02 0.10
C LEU A 98 15.51 -9.90 -1.28
N LYS A 99 14.76 -10.24 -2.32
CA LYS A 99 15.10 -9.85 -3.69
C LYS A 99 15.22 -8.32 -3.73
N PRO A 100 16.19 -7.75 -4.45
CA PRO A 100 16.21 -6.31 -4.66
C PRO A 100 14.95 -5.88 -5.43
N LEU A 101 14.38 -4.75 -5.03
CA LEU A 101 13.25 -4.16 -5.74
C LEU A 101 13.77 -3.59 -7.06
N VAL A 102 13.17 -3.98 -8.18
CA VAL A 102 13.54 -3.46 -9.49
C VAL A 102 12.66 -2.25 -9.80
N TYR A 103 13.21 -1.06 -9.56
CA TYR A 103 12.49 0.21 -9.74
C TYR A 103 12.04 0.44 -11.18
N ASP A 104 12.88 0.04 -12.15
CA ASP A 104 12.61 0.21 -13.57
C ASP A 104 11.38 -0.58 -14.01
N ASP A 105 11.19 -1.80 -13.51
CA ASP A 105 10.01 -2.61 -13.84
C ASP A 105 8.73 -1.92 -13.37
N ILE A 106 8.74 -1.39 -12.13
CA ILE A 106 7.60 -0.66 -11.57
C ILE A 106 7.28 0.57 -12.43
N LEU A 107 8.29 1.35 -12.81
CA LEU A 107 8.12 2.53 -13.66
C LEU A 107 7.61 2.16 -15.06
N ILE A 108 8.06 1.04 -15.64
CA ILE A 108 7.56 0.55 -16.91
C ILE A 108 6.06 0.24 -16.81
N PHE A 109 5.62 -0.51 -15.79
CA PHE A 109 4.19 -0.84 -15.60
C PHE A 109 3.35 0.42 -15.38
N LEU A 110 3.85 1.39 -14.58
CA LEU A 110 3.18 2.66 -14.35
C LEU A 110 3.03 3.48 -15.65
N ARG A 111 4.10 3.61 -16.44
CA ARG A 111 4.10 4.35 -17.72
C ARG A 111 3.22 3.70 -18.77
N GLN A 112 3.19 2.37 -18.82
CA GLN A 112 2.29 1.60 -19.70
C GLN A 112 0.84 1.59 -19.20
N ARG A 113 0.59 2.08 -17.97
CA ARG A 113 -0.71 2.03 -17.28
C ARG A 113 -1.25 0.59 -17.19
N ASN A 114 -0.37 -0.36 -17.04
CA ASN A 114 -0.70 -1.77 -16.88
C ASN A 114 -0.91 -2.09 -15.39
N SER A 115 -2.11 -1.81 -14.89
CA SER A 115 -2.46 -2.05 -13.49
C SER A 115 -2.40 -3.53 -13.13
N GLN A 116 -2.72 -4.43 -14.07
CA GLN A 116 -2.67 -5.87 -13.83
C GLN A 116 -1.23 -6.35 -13.59
N ALA A 117 -0.30 -6.03 -14.48
CA ALA A 117 1.10 -6.42 -14.33
C ALA A 117 1.73 -5.83 -13.06
N LEU A 118 1.36 -4.58 -12.70
CA LEU A 118 1.82 -3.95 -11.46
C LEU A 118 1.28 -4.68 -10.22
N CYS A 119 -0.01 -5.05 -10.22
CA CYS A 119 -0.62 -5.80 -9.13
C CYS A 119 0.01 -7.19 -9.00
N GLU A 120 0.26 -7.91 -10.11
CA GLU A 120 0.93 -9.21 -10.13
C GLU A 120 2.36 -9.11 -9.56
N TYR A 121 3.12 -8.07 -9.93
CA TYR A 121 4.45 -7.81 -9.40
C TYR A 121 4.44 -7.57 -7.88
N ILE A 122 3.50 -6.75 -7.39
CA ILE A 122 3.30 -6.51 -5.95
C ILE A 122 2.92 -7.81 -5.25
N ASP A 123 2.02 -8.62 -5.84
CA ASP A 123 1.60 -9.90 -5.29
C ASP A 123 2.78 -10.88 -5.15
N GLU A 124 3.57 -11.05 -6.19
CA GLU A 124 4.74 -11.94 -6.17
C GLU A 124 5.74 -11.50 -5.09
N TYR A 125 6.03 -10.21 -5.02
CA TYR A 125 7.00 -9.66 -4.08
C TYR A 125 6.54 -9.82 -2.61
N PHE A 126 5.29 -9.52 -2.33
CA PHE A 126 4.74 -9.64 -0.97
C PHE A 126 4.50 -11.09 -0.56
N ASN A 127 4.17 -11.99 -1.49
CA ASN A 127 4.11 -13.41 -1.21
C ASN A 127 5.48 -13.97 -0.82
N ASP A 128 6.56 -13.52 -1.44
CA ASP A 128 7.94 -13.87 -1.05
C ASP A 128 8.29 -13.35 0.37
N ILE A 129 7.88 -12.11 0.70
CA ILE A 129 8.00 -11.54 2.04
C ILE A 129 7.30 -12.41 3.10
N ILE A 130 6.07 -12.83 2.81
CA ILE A 130 5.27 -13.65 3.72
C ILE A 130 5.87 -15.04 3.87
N ALA A 131 6.26 -15.68 2.77
CA ALA A 131 6.85 -17.01 2.75
C ALA A 131 8.18 -17.07 3.52
N LYS A 132 9.01 -16.04 3.36
CA LYS A 132 10.30 -15.91 4.05
C LYS A 132 10.19 -15.36 5.47
N LYS A 133 8.98 -15.08 5.95
CA LYS A 133 8.74 -14.50 7.29
C LYS A 133 9.59 -13.26 7.56
N ILE A 134 9.66 -12.36 6.60
CA ILE A 134 10.45 -11.13 6.69
C ILE A 134 9.94 -10.25 7.83
N HIS A 135 10.87 -9.58 8.50
CA HIS A 135 10.57 -8.67 9.60
C HIS A 135 9.70 -7.50 9.13
N ILE A 136 8.68 -7.13 9.93
CA ILE A 136 7.70 -6.08 9.55
C ILE A 136 8.36 -4.74 9.21
N ARG A 137 9.46 -4.35 9.87
CA ARG A 137 10.18 -3.11 9.56
C ARG A 137 10.79 -3.13 8.16
N GLN A 138 11.31 -4.29 7.71
CA GLN A 138 11.82 -4.45 6.35
C GLN A 138 10.68 -4.39 5.34
N THR A 139 9.52 -4.94 5.67
CA THR A 139 8.31 -4.84 4.86
C THR A 139 7.86 -3.39 4.70
N TRP A 140 7.93 -2.58 5.77
CA TRP A 140 7.66 -1.14 5.68
C TRP A 140 8.67 -0.41 4.80
N SER A 141 9.95 -0.78 4.85
CA SER A 141 10.99 -0.19 3.98
C SER A 141 10.72 -0.48 2.51
N VAL A 142 10.25 -1.69 2.19
CA VAL A 142 9.82 -2.06 0.83
C VAL A 142 8.62 -1.22 0.39
N ALA A 143 7.61 -1.09 1.25
CA ALA A 143 6.43 -0.27 0.94
C ALA A 143 6.81 1.20 0.71
N ALA A 144 7.70 1.76 1.55
CA ALA A 144 8.22 3.10 1.37
C ALA A 144 8.93 3.27 0.02
N ALA A 145 9.70 2.27 -0.41
CA ALA A 145 10.36 2.29 -1.71
C ALA A 145 9.36 2.31 -2.87
N PHE A 146 8.30 1.49 -2.81
CA PHE A 146 7.19 1.54 -3.79
C PHE A 146 6.51 2.91 -3.83
N LEU A 147 6.19 3.47 -2.66
CA LEU A 147 5.54 4.78 -2.56
C LEU A 147 6.42 5.90 -3.10
N ASN A 148 7.74 5.83 -2.90
CA ASN A 148 8.70 6.79 -3.48
C ASN A 148 8.73 6.72 -5.02
N VAL A 149 8.69 5.51 -5.60
CA VAL A 149 8.60 5.35 -7.06
C VAL A 149 7.29 5.93 -7.59
N LEU A 150 6.19 5.71 -6.89
CA LEU A 150 4.88 6.24 -7.26
C LEU A 150 4.84 7.77 -7.17
N ASP A 151 5.45 8.39 -6.14
CA ASP A 151 5.57 9.86 -6.02
C ASP A 151 6.42 10.45 -7.17
N GLY A 152 7.52 9.80 -7.51
CA GLY A 152 8.33 10.15 -8.68
C GLY A 152 7.53 10.13 -9.98
N PHE A 153 6.76 9.07 -10.20
CA PHE A 153 5.89 8.93 -11.37
C PHE A 153 4.78 9.99 -11.41
N ILE A 154 4.10 10.27 -10.30
CA ILE A 154 3.11 11.34 -10.19
C ILE A 154 3.72 12.70 -10.55
N THR A 155 4.95 12.94 -10.10
CA THR A 155 5.70 14.17 -10.40
C THR A 155 6.03 14.28 -11.90
N GLU A 156 6.46 13.18 -12.53
CA GLU A 156 6.67 13.11 -13.99
C GLU A 156 5.39 13.43 -14.78
N CYS A 157 4.23 12.97 -14.30
CA CYS A 157 2.93 13.20 -14.93
C CYS A 157 2.45 14.65 -14.82
N ARG A 158 3.12 15.52 -14.05
CA ARG A 158 2.72 16.92 -13.77
C ARG A 158 1.34 17.07 -13.14
N GLN A 159 0.86 16.04 -12.43
CA GLN A 159 -0.46 15.98 -11.80
C GLN A 159 -0.36 15.86 -10.29
N ARG A 160 0.69 16.41 -9.70
CA ARG A 160 0.95 16.28 -8.28
C ARG A 160 -0.18 16.84 -7.40
N GLU A 161 -0.77 17.95 -7.79
CA GLU A 161 -1.86 18.58 -7.03
C GLU A 161 -3.10 17.69 -6.91
N THR A 162 -3.40 16.93 -7.96
CA THR A 162 -4.59 16.05 -8.04
C THR A 162 -4.35 14.68 -7.38
N LEU A 163 -3.15 14.11 -7.58
CA LEU A 163 -2.84 12.73 -7.21
C LEU A 163 -2.11 12.61 -5.87
N PHE A 164 -1.38 13.66 -5.45
CA PHE A 164 -0.64 13.64 -4.19
C PHE A 164 -1.54 13.40 -2.96
N PRO A 165 -2.78 13.92 -2.85
CA PRO A 165 -3.65 13.61 -1.71
C PRO A 165 -3.96 12.12 -1.56
N LEU A 166 -4.01 11.34 -2.66
CA LEU A 166 -4.20 9.89 -2.62
C LEU A 166 -2.97 9.21 -2.00
N LEU A 167 -1.79 9.67 -2.38
CA LEU A 167 -0.52 9.15 -1.87
C LEU A 167 -0.26 9.57 -0.42
N GLU A 168 -0.56 10.82 -0.07
CA GLU A 168 -0.36 11.36 1.27
C GLU A 168 -1.12 10.57 2.34
N LYS A 169 -2.35 10.19 2.07
CA LYS A 169 -3.14 9.33 2.96
C LYS A 169 -2.41 8.03 3.27
N VAL A 170 -1.78 7.44 2.27
CA VAL A 170 -1.04 6.17 2.42
C VAL A 170 0.29 6.39 3.11
N LEU A 171 1.04 7.45 2.76
CA LEU A 171 2.30 7.81 3.41
C LEU A 171 2.15 8.02 4.92
N ASN A 172 0.99 8.54 5.35
CA ASN A 172 0.70 8.76 6.77
C ASN A 172 0.25 7.48 7.50
N THR A 173 -0.14 6.43 6.80
CA THR A 173 -0.80 5.25 7.39
C THR A 173 -0.06 3.93 7.19
N TYR A 174 0.85 3.81 6.20
CA TYR A 174 1.47 2.51 5.88
C TYR A 174 2.26 1.90 7.04
N GLN A 175 2.88 2.72 7.89
CA GLN A 175 3.63 2.24 9.06
C GLN A 175 2.72 1.70 10.17
N ASN A 176 1.43 2.04 10.14
CA ASN A 176 0.44 1.50 11.06
C ASN A 176 -0.07 0.13 10.61
N CYS A 177 0.20 -0.26 9.35
CA CYS A 177 -0.13 -1.58 8.84
C CYS A 177 0.78 -2.63 9.51
N GLN A 178 0.18 -3.49 10.32
CA GLN A 178 0.90 -4.51 11.09
C GLN A 178 0.99 -5.86 10.36
N SER A 179 0.44 -5.96 9.17
CA SER A 179 0.42 -7.17 8.34
C SER A 179 0.91 -6.87 6.93
N ALA A 180 1.75 -7.76 6.38
CA ALA A 180 2.18 -7.67 4.99
C ALA A 180 1.01 -7.75 4.02
N LEU A 181 -0.02 -8.54 4.35
CA LEU A 181 -1.22 -8.67 3.51
C LEU A 181 -1.98 -7.35 3.41
N LEU A 182 -2.22 -6.68 4.54
CA LEU A 182 -2.87 -5.37 4.55
C LEU A 182 -2.05 -4.32 3.80
N LEU A 183 -0.73 -4.35 3.98
CA LEU A 183 0.17 -3.44 3.31
C LEU A 183 0.18 -3.66 1.79
N LYS A 184 0.16 -4.93 1.35
CA LYS A 184 0.00 -5.31 -0.05
C LYS A 184 -1.29 -4.72 -0.64
N GLN A 185 -2.42 -4.96 0.01
CA GLN A 185 -3.72 -4.45 -0.43
C GLN A 185 -3.74 -2.92 -0.51
N LEU A 186 -3.13 -2.25 0.48
CA LEU A 186 -3.02 -0.80 0.50
C LEU A 186 -2.22 -0.27 -0.69
N LEU A 187 -1.08 -0.88 -1.00
CA LEU A 187 -0.27 -0.50 -2.16
C LEU A 187 -1.01 -0.73 -3.49
N GLN A 188 -1.62 -1.90 -3.66
CA GLN A 188 -2.38 -2.22 -4.87
C GLN A 188 -3.55 -1.25 -5.08
N SER A 189 -4.34 -0.98 -4.04
CA SER A 189 -5.46 -0.04 -4.12
C SER A 189 -4.99 1.38 -4.46
N THR A 190 -3.84 1.80 -3.92
CA THR A 190 -3.27 3.13 -4.20
C THR A 190 -2.76 3.23 -5.63
N CYS A 191 -2.03 2.22 -6.11
CA CYS A 191 -1.55 2.18 -7.49
C CYS A 191 -2.72 2.21 -8.49
N ASN A 192 -3.78 1.42 -8.25
CA ASN A 192 -4.96 1.41 -9.09
C ASN A 192 -5.67 2.78 -9.08
N ALA A 193 -5.88 3.38 -7.91
CA ALA A 193 -6.51 4.70 -7.81
C ALA A 193 -5.73 5.79 -8.57
N VAL A 194 -4.40 5.76 -8.51
CA VAL A 194 -3.55 6.68 -9.28
C VAL A 194 -3.67 6.42 -10.78
N LEU A 195 -3.63 5.17 -11.22
CA LEU A 195 -3.73 4.82 -12.64
C LEU A 195 -5.11 5.12 -13.21
N ASP A 196 -6.19 4.87 -12.46
CA ASP A 196 -7.57 5.17 -12.84
C ASP A 196 -7.76 6.68 -13.00
N SER A 197 -7.31 7.47 -12.04
CA SER A 197 -7.38 8.94 -12.12
C SER A 197 -6.63 9.50 -13.32
N LEU A 198 -5.51 8.88 -13.70
CA LEU A 198 -4.76 9.23 -14.92
C LEU A 198 -5.47 8.78 -16.21
N SER A 199 -6.30 7.76 -16.14
CA SER A 199 -7.07 7.25 -17.28
C SER A 199 -8.26 8.14 -17.59
N ASP A 200 -8.94 8.63 -16.58
CA ASP A 200 -10.11 9.52 -16.72
C ASP A 200 -9.74 10.88 -17.35
N GLU A 201 -8.51 11.37 -17.15
CA GLU A 201 -8.06 12.62 -17.77
C GLU A 201 -7.69 12.52 -19.26
N LYS A 202 -7.57 11.30 -19.81
CA LYS A 202 -7.34 11.16 -21.27
C LYS A 202 -8.56 11.53 -22.10
N SER A 203 -9.75 11.39 -21.53
CA SER A 203 -11.00 11.61 -22.26
C SER A 203 -11.38 13.09 -22.40
N PRO A 204 -11.44 13.95 -21.36
CA PRO A 204 -12.04 15.28 -21.53
C PRO A 204 -11.17 16.25 -22.35
N ARG A 205 -9.85 16.26 -22.18
CA ARG A 205 -8.97 17.21 -22.90
C ARG A 205 -8.75 16.82 -24.35
N LYS A 206 -8.55 15.53 -24.64
CA LYS A 206 -8.42 15.04 -26.01
C LYS A 206 -9.76 15.13 -26.74
N SER A 207 -10.84 14.72 -26.08
CA SER A 207 -12.20 14.85 -26.62
C SER A 207 -12.58 16.33 -26.86
N ALA A 208 -12.26 17.24 -25.94
CA ALA A 208 -12.45 18.67 -26.10
C ALA A 208 -11.63 19.23 -27.28
N LEU A 209 -10.37 18.85 -27.42
CA LEU A 209 -9.55 19.26 -28.56
C LEU A 209 -10.12 18.73 -29.87
N ILE A 210 -10.50 17.47 -29.95
CA ILE A 210 -11.10 16.88 -31.16
C ILE A 210 -12.41 17.56 -31.50
N SER A 211 -13.27 17.87 -30.52
CA SER A 211 -14.50 18.63 -30.74
C SER A 211 -14.22 20.03 -31.30
N GLN A 212 -13.21 20.73 -30.75
CA GLN A 212 -12.81 22.04 -31.27
C GLN A 212 -12.25 21.96 -32.71
N VAL A 213 -11.45 20.92 -32.99
CA VAL A 213 -10.94 20.67 -34.36
C VAL A 213 -12.07 20.37 -35.33
N GLN A 214 -13.04 19.56 -34.94
CA GLN A 214 -14.23 19.27 -35.77
C GLN A 214 -15.05 20.52 -36.02
N GLU A 215 -15.29 21.32 -34.99
CA GLU A 215 -16.00 22.61 -35.13
C GLU A 215 -15.25 23.57 -36.07
N TYR A 216 -13.94 23.69 -35.92
CA TYR A 216 -13.10 24.51 -36.81
C TYR A 216 -13.18 24.04 -38.27
N ILE A 217 -13.14 22.72 -38.51
CA ILE A 217 -13.32 22.14 -39.85
C ILE A 217 -14.71 22.47 -40.39
N CYS A 218 -15.77 22.30 -39.59
CA CYS A 218 -17.14 22.62 -40.00
C CYS A 218 -17.34 24.09 -40.34
N LEU A 219 -16.64 25.01 -39.67
CA LEU A 219 -16.72 26.45 -39.95
C LEU A 219 -15.90 26.88 -41.16
N ASN A 220 -14.85 26.11 -41.51
CA ASN A 220 -13.89 26.52 -42.55
C ASN A 220 -13.83 25.55 -43.75
N PHE A 221 -14.72 24.55 -43.87
CA PHE A 221 -14.66 23.53 -44.92
C PHE A 221 -14.73 24.11 -46.37
N ASN A 222 -15.27 25.32 -46.54
CA ASN A 222 -15.35 25.99 -47.81
C ASN A 222 -14.03 26.69 -48.22
N GLN A 223 -13.02 26.71 -47.36
CA GLN A 223 -11.77 27.37 -47.68
C GLN A 223 -10.84 26.40 -48.43
N PRO A 224 -10.36 26.78 -49.65
CA PRO A 224 -9.51 25.88 -50.46
C PRO A 224 -8.14 25.60 -49.82
N GLU A 225 -7.75 26.36 -48.81
CA GLU A 225 -6.49 26.24 -48.11
C GLU A 225 -6.58 25.42 -46.80
N LEU A 226 -7.75 24.86 -46.50
CA LEU A 226 -7.92 24.03 -45.32
C LEU A 226 -7.17 22.72 -45.49
N ARG A 227 -6.04 22.61 -44.82
CA ARG A 227 -5.14 21.42 -44.81
C ARG A 227 -4.80 21.06 -43.40
N LEU A 228 -4.28 19.85 -43.21
CA LEU A 228 -3.80 19.36 -41.90
C LEU A 228 -2.83 20.35 -41.24
N GLU A 229 -1.92 20.93 -42.05
CA GLU A 229 -0.93 21.88 -41.57
C GLU A 229 -1.53 23.20 -41.06
N THR A 230 -2.58 23.70 -41.78
CA THR A 230 -3.29 24.92 -41.37
C THR A 230 -4.12 24.71 -40.10
N ILE A 231 -4.77 23.56 -39.97
CA ILE A 231 -5.50 23.18 -38.76
C ILE A 231 -4.53 23.01 -37.58
N ALA A 232 -3.44 22.27 -37.77
CA ALA A 232 -2.45 22.03 -36.75
C ALA A 232 -1.78 23.34 -36.27
N SER A 233 -1.50 24.27 -37.19
CA SER A 233 -0.96 25.61 -36.87
C SER A 233 -1.94 26.44 -36.06
N HIS A 234 -3.24 26.37 -36.38
CA HIS A 234 -4.29 27.07 -35.63
C HIS A 234 -4.37 26.64 -34.17
N PHE A 235 -4.19 25.34 -33.90
CA PHE A 235 -4.22 24.77 -32.55
C PHE A 235 -2.81 24.69 -31.90
N PHE A 236 -1.76 25.19 -32.52
CA PHE A 236 -0.37 25.13 -32.04
C PHE A 236 0.10 23.70 -31.77
N ILE A 237 -0.29 22.74 -32.61
CA ILE A 237 0.01 21.32 -32.47
C ILE A 237 0.79 20.84 -33.69
N ASN A 238 1.66 19.85 -33.48
CA ASN A 238 2.35 19.20 -34.59
C ASN A 238 1.35 18.44 -35.47
N PRO A 239 1.37 18.59 -36.83
CA PRO A 239 0.43 17.95 -37.73
C PRO A 239 0.33 16.43 -37.59
N GLN A 240 1.46 15.74 -37.45
CA GLN A 240 1.51 14.30 -37.26
C GLN A 240 0.84 13.87 -35.95
N HIS A 241 1.06 14.64 -34.87
CA HIS A 241 0.42 14.37 -33.58
C HIS A 241 -1.08 14.62 -33.64
N LEU A 242 -1.52 15.71 -34.28
CA LEU A 242 -2.93 16.00 -34.48
C LEU A 242 -3.63 14.90 -35.28
N SER A 243 -3.07 14.46 -36.39
CA SER A 243 -3.63 13.39 -37.23
C SER A 243 -3.74 12.06 -36.46
N ALA A 244 -2.69 11.69 -35.68
CA ALA A 244 -2.72 10.47 -34.86
C ALA A 244 -3.81 10.52 -33.78
N VAL A 245 -3.92 11.64 -33.04
CA VAL A 245 -4.92 11.81 -31.97
C VAL A 245 -6.33 11.86 -32.56
N PHE A 246 -6.51 12.57 -33.66
CA PHE A 246 -7.82 12.67 -34.35
C PHE A 246 -8.29 11.29 -34.81
N SER A 247 -7.45 10.54 -35.51
CA SER A 247 -7.79 9.18 -35.99
C SER A 247 -8.09 8.22 -34.82
N GLN A 248 -7.36 8.33 -33.72
CA GLN A 248 -7.55 7.49 -32.54
C GLN A 248 -8.89 7.76 -31.83
N GLU A 249 -9.33 9.01 -31.79
CA GLU A 249 -10.53 9.41 -31.05
C GLU A 249 -11.80 9.44 -31.94
N SER A 250 -11.69 9.83 -33.22
CA SER A 250 -12.82 9.93 -34.11
C SER A 250 -13.05 8.68 -34.97
N GLY A 251 -12.08 7.78 -35.04
CA GLY A 251 -12.12 6.58 -35.89
C GLY A 251 -11.96 6.85 -37.39
N VAL A 252 -11.75 8.12 -37.78
CA VAL A 252 -11.53 8.53 -39.19
C VAL A 252 -10.25 9.34 -39.30
N THR A 253 -9.62 9.27 -40.46
CA THR A 253 -8.44 10.10 -40.75
C THR A 253 -8.86 11.55 -41.03
N LEU A 254 -8.03 12.49 -40.54
CA LEU A 254 -8.19 13.92 -40.77
C LEU A 254 -7.72 14.29 -42.17
#